data_4f750cbd87c8301b058ed4360b4db2d4
#
_entry.id   4f750cbd87c8301b058ed4360b4db2d4
#
_cell.length_a   1.000
_cell.length_b   1.000
_cell.length_c   1.000
_cell.angle_alpha   90.00
_cell.angle_beta   90.00
_cell.angle_gamma   90.00
#
_symmetry.space_group_name_H-M   'P 1'
#
loop_
_entity.id
_entity.type
_entity.pdbx_description
1 polymer ?
#
loop_
_entity_poly.entity_id
_entity_poly.type
_entity_poly.pdbx_seq_one_letter_code
_entity_poly.pdbx_strand_id
1 'polypeptide(L)'
;MKTNKLPLVALLLLLALICGLALGARHFVEQKQVASLKNQRIVVTTTALAEIFDKLEIPLVGVPKTANKLPARYQKVTTVGGAMSPSVEKIASLKPTEVYAVSTLKDQYDQAFKKQKFNLTYLDLDSVSQLKNSLTTLGTKYHRQKQAQAAVAEINRAISRAKKKAHGKKHPKVLILMGLPGAGYMILTNKSYLGNLVQLAGGKNLYQSRSQIYLDPSNEQLANQNPDVILRLAHALPNITVPQFEAEFKQNPVWQHMDAVKNKRVYDLEQPTFNASANLEVPQALAKLGQYFYPGN
;
A
#
# COMPACT_ATOMS: atom_id res chain seq x y z
N MET A 1 -55.69 5.42 -39.98
CA MET A 1 -54.66 4.92 -39.05
C MET A 1 -54.90 5.47 -37.65
N LYS A 2 -55.41 4.68 -36.71
CA LYS A 2 -55.57 5.07 -35.28
C LYS A 2 -54.26 4.79 -34.57
N THR A 3 -53.50 5.82 -34.22
CA THR A 3 -52.29 5.71 -33.38
C THR A 3 -52.78 5.47 -31.94
N ASN A 4 -52.65 4.22 -31.47
CA ASN A 4 -52.83 3.87 -30.04
C ASN A 4 -51.69 4.52 -29.23
N LYS A 5 -51.93 5.72 -28.70
CA LYS A 5 -51.02 6.29 -27.70
C LYS A 5 -51.37 5.60 -26.37
N LEU A 6 -50.40 4.79 -25.89
CA LEU A 6 -50.51 4.30 -24.50
C LEU A 6 -50.71 5.49 -23.59
N PRO A 7 -51.74 5.51 -22.70
CA PRO A 7 -51.93 6.66 -21.80
C PRO A 7 -50.70 6.86 -20.94
N LEU A 8 -50.26 8.09 -20.77
CA LEU A 8 -49.08 8.51 -20.00
C LEU A 8 -49.02 7.85 -18.62
N VAL A 9 -50.16 7.59 -18.00
CA VAL A 9 -50.31 6.89 -16.71
C VAL A 9 -49.80 5.42 -16.79
N ALA A 10 -50.09 4.71 -17.89
CA ALA A 10 -49.63 3.33 -18.05
C ALA A 10 -48.11 3.25 -18.22
N LEU A 11 -47.49 4.25 -18.88
CA LEU A 11 -46.06 4.38 -19.02
C LEU A 11 -45.37 4.67 -17.66
N LEU A 12 -45.94 5.54 -16.84
CA LEU A 12 -45.43 5.85 -15.50
C LEU A 12 -45.56 4.66 -14.55
N LEU A 13 -46.65 3.89 -14.60
CA LEU A 13 -46.80 2.66 -13.82
C LEU A 13 -45.80 1.58 -14.25
N LEU A 14 -45.52 1.44 -15.54
CA LEU A 14 -44.55 0.51 -16.05
C LEU A 14 -43.11 0.89 -15.58
N LEU A 15 -42.75 2.18 -15.63
CA LEU A 15 -41.49 2.70 -15.11
C LEU A 15 -41.36 2.48 -13.60
N ALA A 16 -42.40 2.72 -12.82
CA ALA A 16 -42.42 2.46 -11.37
C ALA A 16 -42.23 0.97 -11.05
N LEU A 17 -42.88 0.08 -11.82
CA LEU A 17 -42.71 -1.36 -11.69
C LEU A 17 -41.28 -1.82 -12.00
N ILE A 18 -40.70 -1.34 -13.09
CA ILE A 18 -39.32 -1.64 -13.48
C ILE A 18 -38.34 -1.12 -12.42
N CYS A 19 -38.52 0.09 -11.90
CA CYS A 19 -37.71 0.63 -10.80
C CYS A 19 -37.85 -0.19 -9.52
N GLY A 20 -39.08 -0.61 -9.16
CA GLY A 20 -39.33 -1.46 -8.00
C GLY A 20 -38.67 -2.83 -8.11
N LEU A 21 -38.75 -3.46 -9.29
CA LEU A 21 -38.07 -4.75 -9.56
C LEU A 21 -36.55 -4.61 -9.55
N ALA A 22 -35.99 -3.51 -10.10
CA ALA A 22 -34.56 -3.24 -10.08
C ALA A 22 -34.03 -2.98 -8.66
N LEU A 23 -34.79 -2.29 -7.81
CA LEU A 23 -34.45 -2.05 -6.41
C LEU A 23 -34.54 -3.34 -5.58
N GLY A 24 -35.59 -4.15 -5.80
CA GLY A 24 -35.75 -5.46 -5.15
C GLY A 24 -34.63 -6.44 -5.53
N ALA A 25 -34.26 -6.51 -6.81
CA ALA A 25 -33.15 -7.32 -7.29
C ALA A 25 -31.81 -6.88 -6.69
N ARG A 26 -31.56 -5.57 -6.59
CA ARG A 26 -30.35 -5.02 -5.94
C ARG A 26 -30.30 -5.42 -4.46
N HIS A 27 -31.39 -5.26 -3.73
CA HIS A 27 -31.46 -5.60 -2.31
C HIS A 27 -31.25 -7.10 -2.06
N PHE A 28 -31.82 -7.96 -2.90
CA PHE A 28 -31.61 -9.43 -2.85
C PHE A 28 -30.16 -9.82 -3.14
N VAL A 29 -29.51 -9.18 -4.12
CA VAL A 29 -28.10 -9.41 -4.45
C VAL A 29 -27.20 -8.95 -3.28
N GLU A 30 -27.45 -7.78 -2.69
CA GLU A 30 -26.71 -7.30 -1.52
C GLU A 30 -26.86 -8.23 -0.31
N GLN A 31 -28.05 -8.73 0.00
CA GLN A 31 -28.25 -9.68 1.08
C GLN A 31 -27.50 -10.99 0.85
N LYS A 32 -27.50 -11.51 -0.38
CA LYS A 32 -26.75 -12.73 -0.75
C LYS A 32 -25.23 -12.53 -0.63
N GLN A 33 -24.74 -11.35 -0.99
CA GLN A 33 -23.33 -10.96 -0.86
C GLN A 33 -22.90 -10.84 0.62
N VAL A 34 -23.72 -10.25 1.47
CA VAL A 34 -23.45 -10.16 2.92
C VAL A 34 -23.48 -11.55 3.56
N ALA A 35 -24.41 -12.44 3.15
CA ALA A 35 -24.46 -13.81 3.63
C ALA A 35 -23.23 -14.63 3.24
N SER A 36 -22.65 -14.41 2.05
CA SER A 36 -21.45 -15.11 1.60
C SER A 36 -20.21 -14.77 2.43
N LEU A 37 -20.13 -13.54 2.97
CA LEU A 37 -19.01 -13.09 3.81
C LEU A 37 -19.11 -13.61 5.26
N LYS A 38 -20.31 -13.94 5.76
CA LYS A 38 -20.50 -14.46 7.14
C LYS A 38 -19.72 -15.76 7.40
N ASN A 39 -19.51 -16.56 6.40
CA ASN A 39 -18.79 -17.83 6.52
C ASN A 39 -17.28 -17.71 6.25
N GLN A 40 -16.80 -16.52 5.88
CA GLN A 40 -15.38 -16.28 5.62
C GLN A 40 -14.67 -15.97 6.93
N ARG A 41 -13.62 -16.73 7.21
CA ARG A 41 -12.74 -16.55 8.37
C ARG A 41 -11.36 -16.14 7.85
N ILE A 42 -11.22 -14.85 7.57
CA ILE A 42 -10.05 -14.31 6.91
C ILE A 42 -9.06 -13.77 7.96
N VAL A 43 -7.80 -14.13 7.81
CA VAL A 43 -6.67 -13.62 8.59
C VAL A 43 -5.75 -12.83 7.67
N VAL A 44 -5.29 -11.68 8.11
CA VAL A 44 -4.24 -10.89 7.44
C VAL A 44 -3.05 -10.70 8.37
N THR A 45 -1.85 -10.68 7.82
CA THR A 45 -0.61 -10.70 8.60
C THR A 45 0.14 -9.38 8.63
N THR A 46 -0.30 -8.37 7.86
CA THR A 46 0.33 -7.03 7.84
C THR A 46 -0.71 -5.92 7.96
N THR A 47 -0.29 -4.74 8.44
CA THR A 47 -1.14 -3.56 8.59
C THR A 47 -1.66 -3.08 7.24
N ALA A 48 -0.83 -3.08 6.19
CA ALA A 48 -1.25 -2.69 4.84
C ALA A 48 -2.40 -3.57 4.32
N LEU A 49 -2.35 -4.89 4.59
CA LEU A 49 -3.45 -5.78 4.24
C LEU A 49 -4.71 -5.48 5.07
N ALA A 50 -4.58 -5.22 6.38
CA ALA A 50 -5.72 -4.84 7.21
C ALA A 50 -6.41 -3.57 6.69
N GLU A 51 -5.65 -2.57 6.26
CA GLU A 51 -6.17 -1.34 5.65
C GLU A 51 -6.90 -1.62 4.32
N ILE A 52 -6.33 -2.47 3.44
CA ILE A 52 -6.95 -2.87 2.18
C ILE A 52 -8.29 -3.57 2.44
N PHE A 53 -8.33 -4.52 3.38
CA PHE A 53 -9.56 -5.25 3.73
C PHE A 53 -10.61 -4.33 4.38
N ASP A 54 -10.20 -3.35 5.19
CA ASP A 54 -11.09 -2.33 5.74
C ASP A 54 -11.70 -1.43 4.64
N LYS A 55 -10.87 -0.96 3.71
CA LYS A 55 -11.32 -0.15 2.55
C LYS A 55 -12.34 -0.90 1.69
N LEU A 56 -12.21 -2.22 1.62
CA LEU A 56 -13.15 -3.09 0.91
C LEU A 56 -14.32 -3.55 1.78
N GLU A 57 -14.40 -3.12 3.04
CA GLU A 57 -15.45 -3.53 3.99
C GLU A 57 -15.56 -5.05 4.18
N ILE A 58 -14.43 -5.76 4.19
CA ILE A 58 -14.36 -7.20 4.36
C ILE A 58 -14.02 -7.51 5.82
N PRO A 59 -14.82 -8.33 6.54
CA PRO A 59 -14.53 -8.68 7.93
C PRO A 59 -13.29 -9.56 8.07
N LEU A 60 -12.54 -9.37 9.16
CA LEU A 60 -11.39 -10.18 9.53
C LEU A 60 -11.61 -10.87 10.88
N VAL A 61 -11.05 -12.07 11.04
CA VAL A 61 -11.01 -12.79 12.33
C VAL A 61 -9.62 -12.77 12.97
N GLY A 62 -8.58 -12.38 12.23
CA GLY A 62 -7.21 -12.24 12.72
C GLY A 62 -6.48 -11.09 12.00
N VAL A 63 -5.70 -10.31 12.77
CA VAL A 63 -4.95 -9.13 12.31
C VAL A 63 -3.53 -9.14 12.89
N PRO A 64 -2.56 -8.41 12.30
CA PRO A 64 -1.21 -8.35 12.86
C PRO A 64 -1.17 -7.65 14.22
N LYS A 65 -0.22 -8.03 15.07
CA LYS A 65 0.22 -7.21 16.18
C LYS A 65 1.12 -6.10 15.61
N THR A 66 0.76 -4.85 15.82
CA THR A 66 1.46 -3.69 15.27
C THR A 66 1.46 -2.53 16.27
N ALA A 67 2.46 -1.65 16.18
CA ALA A 67 2.47 -0.37 16.89
C ALA A 67 1.58 0.68 16.20
N ASN A 68 1.28 0.49 14.91
CA ASN A 68 0.41 1.38 14.16
C ASN A 68 -1.06 1.16 14.55
N LYS A 69 -1.86 2.22 14.52
CA LYS A 69 -3.29 2.12 14.79
C LYS A 69 -3.98 1.33 13.67
N LEU A 70 -4.58 0.21 14.03
CA LEU A 70 -5.43 -0.55 13.12
C LEU A 70 -6.73 0.20 12.82
N PRO A 71 -7.36 -0.03 11.65
CA PRO A 71 -8.70 0.47 11.35
C PRO A 71 -9.70 0.16 12.47
N ALA A 72 -10.64 1.09 12.71
CA ALA A 72 -11.58 0.99 13.83
C ALA A 72 -12.34 -0.35 13.87
N ARG A 73 -12.70 -0.87 12.71
CA ARG A 73 -13.36 -2.17 12.52
C ARG A 73 -12.58 -3.34 13.13
N TYR A 74 -11.25 -3.26 13.19
CA TYR A 74 -10.39 -4.37 13.58
C TYR A 74 -9.68 -4.22 14.92
N GLN A 75 -9.92 -3.14 15.67
CA GLN A 75 -9.25 -2.88 16.95
C GLN A 75 -9.53 -3.93 18.01
N LYS A 76 -10.66 -4.66 17.91
CA LYS A 76 -11.06 -5.73 18.83
C LYS A 76 -10.85 -7.14 18.24
N VAL A 77 -10.27 -7.23 17.04
CA VAL A 77 -10.00 -8.52 16.37
C VAL A 77 -8.75 -9.15 16.98
N THR A 78 -8.72 -10.47 17.05
CA THR A 78 -7.60 -11.25 17.60
C THR A 78 -6.30 -10.94 16.85
N THR A 79 -5.23 -10.61 17.60
CA THR A 79 -3.91 -10.39 17.01
C THR A 79 -3.15 -11.71 16.86
N VAL A 80 -2.57 -11.92 15.66
CA VAL A 80 -1.90 -13.17 15.27
C VAL A 80 -0.37 -13.10 15.24
N GLY A 81 0.23 -12.13 15.93
CA GLY A 81 1.68 -11.93 15.94
C GLY A 81 2.12 -10.80 15.01
N GLY A 82 3.40 -10.45 15.05
CA GLY A 82 3.99 -9.41 14.19
C GLY A 82 4.11 -9.86 12.74
N ALA A 83 4.24 -8.90 11.81
CA ALA A 83 4.39 -9.21 10.38
C ALA A 83 5.61 -10.10 10.09
N MET A 84 6.73 -9.88 10.78
CA MET A 84 7.95 -10.70 10.60
C MET A 84 7.90 -12.04 11.36
N SER A 85 7.00 -12.18 12.35
CA SER A 85 6.91 -13.38 13.20
C SER A 85 5.45 -13.66 13.55
N PRO A 86 4.65 -14.14 12.57
CA PRO A 86 3.25 -14.51 12.82
C PRO A 86 3.18 -15.75 13.72
N SER A 87 2.20 -15.76 14.64
CA SER A 87 1.95 -16.94 15.48
C SER A 87 1.09 -17.95 14.70
N VAL A 88 1.74 -18.99 14.23
CA VAL A 88 1.12 -20.10 13.51
C VAL A 88 -0.02 -20.74 14.32
N GLU A 89 0.21 -20.92 15.62
CA GLU A 89 -0.77 -21.51 16.56
C GLU A 89 -2.02 -20.64 16.71
N LYS A 90 -1.84 -19.32 16.88
CA LYS A 90 -2.98 -18.38 16.94
C LYS A 90 -3.77 -18.35 15.64
N ILE A 91 -3.08 -18.36 14.50
CA ILE A 91 -3.74 -18.43 13.20
C ILE A 91 -4.55 -19.71 13.10
N ALA A 92 -3.95 -20.87 13.45
CA ALA A 92 -4.62 -22.16 13.42
C ALA A 92 -5.86 -22.22 14.34
N SER A 93 -5.77 -21.66 15.55
CA SER A 93 -6.89 -21.61 16.50
C SER A 93 -8.11 -20.84 15.98
N LEU A 94 -7.87 -19.87 15.08
CA LEU A 94 -8.93 -19.11 14.43
C LEU A 94 -9.63 -19.91 13.32
N LYS A 95 -9.15 -21.09 12.94
CA LYS A 95 -9.70 -21.94 11.87
C LYS A 95 -9.98 -21.11 10.60
N PRO A 96 -8.97 -20.45 10.02
CA PRO A 96 -9.16 -19.55 8.90
C PRO A 96 -9.60 -20.31 7.66
N THR A 97 -10.50 -19.71 6.87
CA THR A 97 -10.78 -20.15 5.49
C THR A 97 -9.69 -19.67 4.55
N GLU A 98 -9.10 -18.50 4.86
CA GLU A 98 -8.01 -17.90 4.08
C GLU A 98 -7.07 -17.10 4.97
N VAL A 99 -5.78 -17.16 4.64
CA VAL A 99 -4.73 -16.32 5.24
C VAL A 99 -4.08 -15.50 4.14
N TYR A 100 -3.97 -14.19 4.32
CA TYR A 100 -3.30 -13.31 3.38
C TYR A 100 -2.00 -12.77 3.96
N ALA A 101 -0.96 -12.85 3.15
CA ALA A 101 0.37 -12.30 3.44
C ALA A 101 0.88 -11.46 2.25
N VAL A 102 1.97 -10.71 2.44
CA VAL A 102 2.63 -9.99 1.35
C VAL A 102 3.73 -10.85 0.73
N SER A 103 3.93 -10.74 -0.59
CA SER A 103 4.89 -11.55 -1.34
C SER A 103 6.35 -11.36 -0.88
N THR A 104 6.70 -10.17 -0.37
CA THR A 104 8.04 -9.90 0.19
C THR A 104 8.41 -10.74 1.40
N LEU A 105 7.43 -11.34 2.09
CA LEU A 105 7.63 -12.23 3.24
C LEU A 105 7.42 -13.70 2.91
N LYS A 106 7.31 -14.05 1.61
CA LYS A 106 6.93 -15.39 1.16
C LYS A 106 7.84 -16.47 1.70
N ASP A 107 9.15 -16.35 1.53
CA ASP A 107 10.10 -17.38 1.94
C ASP A 107 10.05 -17.64 3.44
N GLN A 108 9.93 -16.58 4.24
CA GLN A 108 9.80 -16.67 5.69
C GLN A 108 8.48 -17.34 6.10
N TYR A 109 7.39 -17.02 5.42
CA TYR A 109 6.07 -17.57 5.73
C TYR A 109 5.93 -19.01 5.25
N ASP A 110 6.43 -19.36 4.07
CA ASP A 110 6.44 -20.72 3.56
C ASP A 110 7.19 -21.65 4.54
N GLN A 111 8.31 -21.17 5.11
CA GLN A 111 9.05 -21.92 6.11
C GLN A 111 8.27 -22.04 7.43
N ALA A 112 7.69 -20.94 7.93
CA ALA A 112 6.92 -20.92 9.17
C ALA A 112 5.66 -21.78 9.10
N PHE A 113 4.97 -21.78 7.94
CA PHE A 113 3.69 -22.47 7.76
C PHE A 113 3.80 -23.85 7.10
N LYS A 114 5.02 -24.34 6.85
CA LYS A 114 5.29 -25.61 6.14
C LYS A 114 4.48 -26.82 6.67
N LYS A 115 4.22 -26.86 7.98
CA LYS A 115 3.47 -27.93 8.64
C LYS A 115 1.96 -27.69 8.66
N GLN A 116 1.49 -26.54 8.21
CA GLN A 116 0.09 -26.15 8.28
C GLN A 116 -0.53 -26.18 6.88
N LYS A 117 -1.77 -26.64 6.81
CA LYS A 117 -2.54 -26.67 5.55
C LYS A 117 -3.44 -25.40 5.47
N PHE A 118 -2.85 -24.22 5.61
CA PHE A 118 -3.59 -22.98 5.38
C PHE A 118 -3.80 -22.73 3.88
N ASN A 119 -4.95 -22.17 3.54
CA ASN A 119 -5.14 -21.53 2.23
C ASN A 119 -4.45 -20.17 2.29
N LEU A 120 -3.13 -20.15 2.00
CA LEU A 120 -2.27 -18.98 2.10
C LEU A 120 -2.16 -18.31 0.74
N THR A 121 -2.59 -17.06 0.67
CA THR A 121 -2.52 -16.23 -0.54
C THR A 121 -1.54 -15.08 -0.32
N TYR A 122 -0.56 -14.96 -1.20
CA TYR A 122 0.36 -13.83 -1.23
C TYR A 122 -0.15 -12.73 -2.15
N LEU A 123 -0.20 -11.51 -1.63
CA LEU A 123 -0.48 -10.31 -2.42
C LEU A 123 0.81 -9.54 -2.66
N ASP A 124 1.03 -9.16 -3.90
CA ASP A 124 2.17 -8.36 -4.29
C ASP A 124 1.84 -6.87 -4.09
N LEU A 125 2.64 -6.20 -3.27
CA LEU A 125 2.49 -4.80 -2.91
C LEU A 125 3.79 -3.99 -3.15
N ASP A 126 4.61 -4.38 -4.12
CA ASP A 126 5.88 -3.71 -4.43
C ASP A 126 5.70 -2.49 -5.35
N SER A 127 4.49 -2.24 -5.82
CA SER A 127 4.17 -1.07 -6.63
C SER A 127 2.71 -0.63 -6.46
N VAL A 128 2.44 0.61 -6.84
CA VAL A 128 1.07 1.16 -6.89
C VAL A 128 0.18 0.39 -7.89
N SER A 129 0.77 -0.14 -8.96
CA SER A 129 0.02 -0.97 -9.92
C SER A 129 -0.43 -2.28 -9.28
N GLN A 130 0.43 -2.94 -8.53
CA GLN A 130 0.13 -4.18 -7.83
C GLN A 130 -0.90 -3.97 -6.70
N LEU A 131 -0.81 -2.85 -5.96
CA LEU A 131 -1.86 -2.45 -5.01
C LEU A 131 -3.22 -2.31 -5.69
N LYS A 132 -3.30 -1.64 -6.86
CA LYS A 132 -4.56 -1.50 -7.61
C LYS A 132 -5.09 -2.86 -8.09
N ASN A 133 -4.20 -3.74 -8.55
CA ASN A 133 -4.56 -5.09 -8.95
C ASN A 133 -5.10 -5.89 -7.75
N SER A 134 -4.45 -5.81 -6.59
CA SER A 134 -4.90 -6.47 -5.35
C SER A 134 -6.27 -5.98 -4.92
N LEU A 135 -6.51 -4.64 -4.95
CA LEU A 135 -7.83 -4.05 -4.67
C LEU A 135 -8.91 -4.59 -5.63
N THR A 136 -8.62 -4.65 -6.93
CA THR A 136 -9.57 -5.12 -7.95
C THR A 136 -9.86 -6.62 -7.79
N THR A 137 -8.83 -7.44 -7.58
CA THR A 137 -8.95 -8.88 -7.41
C THR A 137 -9.75 -9.23 -6.15
N LEU A 138 -9.41 -8.61 -5.01
CA LEU A 138 -10.14 -8.80 -3.76
C LEU A 138 -11.58 -8.26 -3.88
N GLY A 139 -11.76 -7.11 -4.53
CA GLY A 139 -13.08 -6.55 -4.80
C GLY A 139 -13.98 -7.49 -5.58
N THR A 140 -13.43 -8.17 -6.59
CA THR A 140 -14.15 -9.18 -7.38
C THR A 140 -14.44 -10.43 -6.55
N LYS A 141 -13.42 -10.96 -5.87
CA LYS A 141 -13.53 -12.19 -5.06
C LYS A 141 -14.58 -12.09 -3.96
N TYR A 142 -14.64 -10.93 -3.28
CA TYR A 142 -15.50 -10.71 -2.13
C TYR A 142 -16.75 -9.86 -2.44
N HIS A 143 -17.06 -9.65 -3.71
CA HIS A 143 -18.20 -8.83 -4.15
C HIS A 143 -18.19 -7.41 -3.59
N ARG A 144 -17.01 -6.78 -3.66
CA ARG A 144 -16.74 -5.39 -3.23
C ARG A 144 -16.19 -4.52 -4.36
N GLN A 145 -16.69 -4.78 -5.60
CA GLN A 145 -16.22 -4.08 -6.80
C GLN A 145 -16.39 -2.56 -6.70
N LYS A 146 -17.49 -2.10 -6.10
CA LYS A 146 -17.76 -0.67 -5.93
C LYS A 146 -16.70 0.00 -5.05
N GLN A 147 -16.35 -0.62 -3.91
CA GLN A 147 -15.33 -0.12 -2.99
C GLN A 147 -13.94 -0.16 -3.65
N ALA A 148 -13.62 -1.24 -4.35
CA ALA A 148 -12.37 -1.38 -5.07
C ALA A 148 -12.22 -0.31 -6.16
N GLN A 149 -13.25 -0.09 -6.98
CA GLN A 149 -13.25 0.93 -8.03
C GLN A 149 -13.08 2.34 -7.44
N ALA A 150 -13.75 2.65 -6.32
CA ALA A 150 -13.60 3.93 -5.64
C ALA A 150 -12.16 4.16 -5.15
N ALA A 151 -11.54 3.15 -4.51
CA ALA A 151 -10.16 3.21 -4.06
C ALA A 151 -9.17 3.37 -5.22
N VAL A 152 -9.32 2.58 -6.28
CA VAL A 152 -8.48 2.68 -7.49
C VAL A 152 -8.64 4.04 -8.18
N ALA A 153 -9.85 4.58 -8.24
CA ALA A 153 -10.10 5.90 -8.81
C ALA A 153 -9.44 7.02 -8.00
N GLU A 154 -9.41 6.91 -6.66
CA GLU A 154 -8.71 7.83 -5.77
C GLU A 154 -7.20 7.84 -6.04
N ILE A 155 -6.58 6.65 -6.13
CA ILE A 155 -5.17 6.47 -6.46
C ILE A 155 -4.87 7.06 -7.85
N ASN A 156 -5.69 6.77 -8.86
CA ASN A 156 -5.48 7.27 -10.21
C ASN A 156 -5.56 8.81 -10.28
N ARG A 157 -6.49 9.43 -9.55
CA ARG A 157 -6.55 10.90 -9.43
C ARG A 157 -5.28 11.48 -8.79
N ALA A 158 -4.74 10.82 -7.77
CA ALA A 158 -3.49 11.25 -7.13
C ALA A 158 -2.29 11.16 -8.08
N ILE A 159 -2.17 10.07 -8.84
CA ILE A 159 -1.15 9.90 -9.88
C ILE A 159 -1.26 11.01 -10.93
N SER A 160 -2.48 11.31 -11.40
CA SER A 160 -2.70 12.37 -12.39
C SER A 160 -2.28 13.74 -11.86
N ARG A 161 -2.59 14.05 -10.58
CA ARG A 161 -2.13 15.29 -9.93
C ARG A 161 -0.61 15.36 -9.82
N ALA A 162 0.04 14.26 -9.42
CA ALA A 162 1.49 14.20 -9.30
C ALA A 162 2.19 14.41 -10.67
N LYS A 163 1.70 13.74 -11.71
CA LYS A 163 2.19 13.92 -13.09
C LYS A 163 2.02 15.38 -13.57
N LYS A 164 0.87 16.00 -13.30
CA LYS A 164 0.63 17.41 -13.64
C LYS A 164 1.62 18.34 -12.93
N LYS A 165 1.90 18.08 -11.65
CA LYS A 165 2.86 18.87 -10.87
C LYS A 165 4.30 18.74 -11.40
N ALA A 166 4.70 17.58 -11.90
CA ALA A 166 6.03 17.30 -12.45
C ALA A 166 6.19 17.74 -13.92
N HIS A 167 5.10 17.99 -14.61
CA HIS A 167 5.13 18.30 -16.05
C HIS A 167 5.96 19.58 -16.35
N GLY A 168 6.87 19.47 -17.32
CA GLY A 168 7.75 20.56 -17.74
C GLY A 168 8.86 20.92 -16.76
N LYS A 169 9.04 20.16 -15.65
CA LYS A 169 10.08 20.43 -14.63
C LYS A 169 11.26 19.48 -14.75
N LYS A 170 12.42 19.91 -14.25
CA LYS A 170 13.58 19.01 -14.09
C LYS A 170 13.24 17.91 -13.09
N HIS A 171 13.46 16.66 -13.49
CA HIS A 171 13.28 15.49 -12.63
C HIS A 171 14.46 15.35 -11.66
N PRO A 172 14.25 15.47 -10.33
CA PRO A 172 15.35 15.37 -9.38
C PRO A 172 15.89 13.94 -9.33
N LYS A 173 17.22 13.81 -9.16
CA LYS A 173 17.90 12.56 -8.83
C LYS A 173 17.67 12.24 -7.36
N VAL A 174 17.12 11.09 -7.06
CA VAL A 174 16.68 10.71 -5.72
C VAL A 174 17.44 9.47 -5.24
N LEU A 175 18.05 9.56 -4.07
CA LEU A 175 18.58 8.44 -3.32
C LEU A 175 17.56 8.05 -2.24
N ILE A 176 17.25 6.75 -2.12
CA ILE A 176 16.29 6.25 -1.14
C ILE A 176 17.00 5.26 -0.22
N LEU A 177 16.95 5.53 1.08
CA LEU A 177 17.54 4.71 2.13
C LEU A 177 16.43 4.12 3.02
N MET A 178 16.58 2.88 3.43
CA MET A 178 15.75 2.25 4.45
C MET A 178 16.61 1.86 5.64
N GLY A 179 16.36 2.47 6.78
CA GLY A 179 17.08 2.18 8.02
C GLY A 179 16.64 0.86 8.64
N LEU A 180 17.61 0.12 9.14
CA LEU A 180 17.45 -1.14 9.85
C LEU A 180 17.86 -0.92 11.31
N PRO A 181 16.96 -1.08 12.29
CA PRO A 181 17.30 -0.84 13.69
C PRO A 181 18.49 -1.67 14.15
N GLY A 182 19.59 -1.01 14.56
CA GLY A 182 20.81 -1.67 15.03
C GLY A 182 21.70 -2.27 13.92
N ALA A 183 21.31 -2.18 12.63
CA ALA A 183 22.01 -2.84 11.52
C ALA A 183 22.32 -1.88 10.33
N GLY A 184 22.31 -0.56 10.56
CA GLY A 184 22.60 0.41 9.49
C GLY A 184 21.40 0.68 8.56
N TYR A 185 21.63 0.65 7.26
CA TYR A 185 20.60 0.94 6.25
C TYR A 185 20.83 0.13 4.97
N MET A 186 19.78 0.04 4.16
CA MET A 186 19.82 -0.49 2.79
C MET A 186 19.45 0.61 1.79
N ILE A 187 19.88 0.46 0.55
CA ILE A 187 19.51 1.32 -0.57
C ILE A 187 18.32 0.69 -1.29
N LEU A 188 17.27 1.49 -1.54
CA LEU A 188 16.09 1.05 -2.26
C LEU A 188 16.20 1.40 -3.74
N THR A 189 15.96 0.40 -4.60
CA THR A 189 16.00 0.54 -6.05
C THR A 189 14.67 1.01 -6.64
N ASN A 190 14.65 1.22 -7.95
CA ASN A 190 13.43 1.46 -8.73
C ASN A 190 12.40 0.32 -8.64
N LYS A 191 12.79 -0.88 -8.15
CA LYS A 191 11.89 -2.03 -7.96
C LYS A 191 11.15 -2.02 -6.64
N SER A 192 11.57 -1.18 -5.70
CA SER A 192 10.85 -1.00 -4.43
C SER A 192 9.58 -0.17 -4.62
N TYR A 193 8.63 -0.31 -3.70
CA TYR A 193 7.45 0.55 -3.65
C TYR A 193 7.79 2.04 -3.59
N LEU A 194 8.77 2.42 -2.74
CA LEU A 194 9.22 3.82 -2.68
C LEU A 194 9.88 4.28 -3.97
N GLY A 195 10.63 3.41 -4.64
CA GLY A 195 11.18 3.69 -5.98
C GLY A 195 10.07 3.95 -7.01
N ASN A 196 8.99 3.18 -6.95
CA ASN A 196 7.81 3.40 -7.80
C ASN A 196 7.10 4.71 -7.46
N LEU A 197 6.92 5.05 -6.17
CA LEU A 197 6.35 6.35 -5.76
C LEU A 197 7.20 7.53 -6.26
N VAL A 198 8.53 7.45 -6.12
CA VAL A 198 9.47 8.45 -6.64
C VAL A 198 9.28 8.67 -8.14
N GLN A 199 9.19 7.59 -8.92
CA GLN A 199 8.92 7.68 -10.35
C GLN A 199 7.58 8.33 -10.66
N LEU A 200 6.51 7.94 -9.96
CA LEU A 200 5.16 8.50 -10.16
C LEU A 200 5.08 9.98 -9.78
N ALA A 201 5.89 10.41 -8.80
CA ALA A 201 6.01 11.82 -8.40
C ALA A 201 6.94 12.65 -9.30
N GLY A 202 7.55 12.03 -10.31
CA GLY A 202 8.44 12.70 -11.26
C GLY A 202 9.91 12.76 -10.83
N GLY A 203 10.33 11.99 -9.84
CA GLY A 203 11.75 11.82 -9.48
C GLY A 203 12.41 10.70 -10.27
N LYS A 204 13.75 10.69 -10.30
CA LYS A 204 14.56 9.64 -10.89
C LYS A 204 15.36 8.95 -9.78
N ASN A 205 15.02 7.71 -9.45
CA ASN A 205 15.80 6.93 -8.49
C ASN A 205 17.22 6.68 -9.06
N LEU A 206 18.25 6.97 -8.28
CA LEU A 206 19.65 6.80 -8.69
C LEU A 206 20.03 5.33 -8.84
N TYR A 207 19.47 4.47 -8.02
CA TYR A 207 19.79 3.05 -8.04
C TYR A 207 18.73 2.26 -8.82
N GLN A 208 19.14 1.79 -9.98
CA GLN A 208 18.32 0.99 -10.89
C GLN A 208 18.71 -0.49 -10.79
N SER A 209 17.71 -1.38 -10.72
CA SER A 209 17.91 -2.82 -10.79
C SER A 209 16.87 -3.45 -11.73
N ARG A 210 17.21 -4.64 -12.25
CA ARG A 210 16.26 -5.45 -13.03
C ARG A 210 15.32 -6.26 -12.14
N SER A 211 15.81 -6.67 -10.95
CA SER A 211 15.09 -7.59 -10.06
C SER A 211 15.20 -7.27 -8.56
N GLN A 212 16.31 -6.68 -8.11
CA GLN A 212 16.55 -6.44 -6.68
C GLN A 212 15.76 -5.23 -6.18
N ILE A 213 15.08 -5.39 -5.06
CA ILE A 213 14.36 -4.32 -4.35
C ILE A 213 15.33 -3.54 -3.47
N TYR A 214 16.28 -4.25 -2.83
CA TYR A 214 17.25 -3.72 -1.89
C TYR A 214 18.68 -3.99 -2.37
N LEU A 215 19.58 -3.06 -2.06
CA LEU A 215 21.02 -3.21 -2.26
C LEU A 215 21.73 -2.87 -0.95
N ASP A 216 22.82 -3.58 -0.68
CA ASP A 216 23.72 -3.23 0.41
C ASP A 216 24.44 -1.92 0.07
N PRO A 217 24.65 -1.02 1.05
CA PRO A 217 25.37 0.22 0.82
C PRO A 217 26.86 -0.04 0.57
N SER A 218 27.43 0.71 -0.37
CA SER A 218 28.86 0.76 -0.62
C SER A 218 29.33 2.22 -0.59
N ASN A 219 30.27 2.55 0.29
CA ASN A 219 30.80 3.91 0.39
C ASN A 219 31.47 4.36 -0.93
N GLU A 220 32.13 3.45 -1.65
CA GLU A 220 32.73 3.73 -2.95
C GLU A 220 31.66 4.11 -3.99
N GLN A 221 30.57 3.34 -4.06
CA GLN A 221 29.48 3.65 -4.96
C GLN A 221 28.76 4.95 -4.56
N LEU A 222 28.54 5.18 -3.26
CA LEU A 222 27.91 6.40 -2.74
C LEU A 222 28.78 7.65 -3.02
N ALA A 223 30.11 7.55 -2.87
CA ALA A 223 31.03 8.64 -3.13
C ALA A 223 30.95 9.18 -4.58
N ASN A 224 30.55 8.31 -5.52
CA ASN A 224 30.38 8.66 -6.93
C ASN A 224 28.95 9.18 -7.26
N GLN A 225 28.06 9.27 -6.25
CA GLN A 225 26.69 9.75 -6.43
C GLN A 225 26.53 11.17 -5.92
N ASN A 226 25.72 11.93 -6.63
CA ASN A 226 25.31 13.27 -6.17
C ASN A 226 23.78 13.43 -6.36
N PRO A 227 22.96 12.98 -5.39
CA PRO A 227 21.52 13.14 -5.43
C PRO A 227 21.09 14.61 -5.25
N ASP A 228 19.98 14.97 -5.93
CA ASP A 228 19.29 16.26 -5.67
C ASP A 228 18.40 16.16 -4.40
N VAL A 229 17.99 14.93 -4.02
CA VAL A 229 17.14 14.64 -2.86
C VAL A 229 17.53 13.30 -2.25
N ILE A 230 17.57 13.22 -0.92
CA ILE A 230 17.70 11.98 -0.17
C ILE A 230 16.44 11.75 0.64
N LEU A 231 15.88 10.53 0.54
CA LEU A 231 14.72 10.06 1.29
C LEU A 231 15.15 8.95 2.24
N ARG A 232 14.86 9.09 3.55
CA ARG A 232 15.24 8.13 4.58
C ARG A 232 13.98 7.53 5.21
N LEU A 233 13.71 6.24 4.95
CA LEU A 233 12.59 5.52 5.56
C LEU A 233 13.03 4.86 6.87
N ALA A 234 12.47 5.31 7.99
CA ALA A 234 12.55 4.61 9.27
C ALA A 234 11.43 3.55 9.34
N HIS A 235 11.64 2.40 8.66
CA HIS A 235 10.60 1.37 8.49
C HIS A 235 10.15 0.74 9.82
N ALA A 236 11.07 0.53 10.76
CA ALA A 236 10.79 0.00 12.08
C ALA A 236 11.52 0.82 13.16
N LEU A 237 10.91 0.93 14.35
CA LEU A 237 11.49 1.62 15.50
C LEU A 237 12.09 3.01 15.13
N PRO A 238 11.26 3.97 14.67
CA PRO A 238 11.77 5.26 14.20
C PRO A 238 12.56 6.03 15.27
N ASN A 239 12.25 5.82 16.55
CA ASN A 239 12.99 6.34 17.69
C ASN A 239 14.45 5.83 17.79
N ILE A 240 14.79 4.74 17.14
CA ILE A 240 16.15 4.19 17.02
C ILE A 240 16.73 4.55 15.64
N THR A 241 15.96 4.34 14.59
CA THR A 241 16.43 4.43 13.21
C THR A 241 16.72 5.87 12.77
N VAL A 242 15.93 6.86 13.20
CA VAL A 242 16.17 8.27 12.86
C VAL A 242 17.48 8.78 13.49
N PRO A 243 17.74 8.61 14.81
CA PRO A 243 19.04 8.95 15.39
C PRO A 243 20.22 8.21 14.75
N GLN A 244 20.03 6.97 14.31
CA GLN A 244 21.02 6.20 13.57
C GLN A 244 21.40 6.86 12.24
N PHE A 245 20.40 7.31 11.46
CA PHE A 245 20.64 8.08 10.25
C PHE A 245 21.35 9.39 10.53
N GLU A 246 20.97 10.12 11.59
CA GLU A 246 21.63 11.37 11.95
C GLU A 246 23.11 11.16 12.30
N ALA A 247 23.42 10.11 13.08
CA ALA A 247 24.80 9.74 13.40
C ALA A 247 25.59 9.37 12.14
N GLU A 248 25.05 8.55 11.27
CA GLU A 248 25.65 8.14 10.02
C GLU A 248 25.97 9.35 9.13
N PHE A 249 24.99 10.24 8.93
CA PHE A 249 25.15 11.42 8.09
C PHE A 249 26.16 12.43 8.68
N LYS A 250 26.37 12.45 9.99
CA LYS A 250 27.35 13.29 10.66
C LYS A 250 28.74 12.70 10.65
N GLN A 251 28.88 11.37 10.82
CA GLN A 251 30.17 10.70 11.04
C GLN A 251 30.82 10.25 9.74
N ASN A 252 30.04 9.85 8.73
CA ASN A 252 30.56 9.35 7.48
C ASN A 252 30.72 10.50 6.45
N PRO A 253 31.98 10.84 6.07
CA PRO A 253 32.27 11.97 5.18
C PRO A 253 31.61 11.85 3.80
N VAL A 254 31.23 10.67 3.36
CA VAL A 254 30.61 10.42 2.06
C VAL A 254 29.33 11.24 1.85
N TRP A 255 28.63 11.60 2.92
CA TRP A 255 27.39 12.38 2.85
C TRP A 255 27.62 13.88 2.69
N GLN A 256 28.73 14.41 3.25
CA GLN A 256 28.96 15.85 3.37
C GLN A 256 29.20 16.57 2.03
N HIS A 257 29.64 15.85 1.00
CA HIS A 257 29.86 16.43 -0.33
C HIS A 257 28.59 16.46 -1.20
N MET A 258 27.53 15.69 -0.82
CA MET A 258 26.30 15.58 -1.61
C MET A 258 25.48 16.88 -1.58
N ASP A 259 25.00 17.32 -2.76
CA ASP A 259 24.20 18.53 -2.91
C ASP A 259 22.89 18.46 -2.10
N ALA A 260 22.28 17.28 -2.00
CA ALA A 260 21.08 17.09 -1.17
C ALA A 260 21.33 17.43 0.30
N VAL A 261 22.51 17.11 0.86
CA VAL A 261 22.87 17.40 2.25
C VAL A 261 23.17 18.89 2.40
N LYS A 262 24.01 19.46 1.53
CA LYS A 262 24.35 20.91 1.54
C LYS A 262 23.11 21.80 1.41
N ASN A 263 22.16 21.39 0.58
CA ASN A 263 20.92 22.15 0.31
C ASN A 263 19.75 21.76 1.25
N LYS A 264 20.00 20.96 2.32
CA LYS A 264 18.99 20.53 3.30
C LYS A 264 17.79 19.82 2.64
N ARG A 265 18.04 19.01 1.60
CA ARG A 265 17.03 18.24 0.89
C ARG A 265 17.09 16.75 1.26
N VAL A 266 17.27 16.48 2.54
CA VAL A 266 17.21 15.16 3.18
C VAL A 266 15.91 15.11 3.97
N TYR A 267 15.06 14.11 3.68
CA TYR A 267 13.74 14.01 4.27
C TYR A 267 13.54 12.66 4.92
N ASP A 268 13.09 12.65 6.17
CA ASP A 268 12.63 11.44 6.84
C ASP A 268 11.20 11.11 6.40
N LEU A 269 11.02 9.87 5.99
CA LEU A 269 9.74 9.36 5.54
C LEU A 269 9.02 8.68 6.70
N GLU A 270 7.91 9.26 7.11
CA GLU A 270 7.15 8.82 8.29
C GLU A 270 5.96 7.93 7.92
N GLN A 271 5.71 6.94 8.78
CA GLN A 271 4.47 6.16 8.75
C GLN A 271 3.29 7.00 9.29
N PRO A 272 2.05 6.73 8.88
CA PRO A 272 1.64 5.70 7.92
C PRO A 272 1.83 6.08 6.44
N THR A 273 2.17 7.36 6.14
CA THR A 273 2.23 7.87 4.76
C THR A 273 3.21 7.08 3.89
N PHE A 274 4.37 6.72 4.45
CA PHE A 274 5.40 5.97 3.74
C PHE A 274 5.68 4.64 4.43
N ASN A 275 5.74 3.58 3.63
CA ASN A 275 6.00 2.22 4.08
C ASN A 275 6.93 1.48 3.10
N ALA A 276 7.43 0.31 3.50
CA ALA A 276 8.20 -0.55 2.62
C ALA A 276 7.33 -1.24 1.54
N SER A 277 6.05 -1.47 1.84
CA SER A 277 5.06 -2.01 0.91
C SER A 277 3.97 -1.00 0.59
N ALA A 278 3.34 -1.12 -0.59
CA ALA A 278 2.25 -0.27 -1.01
C ALA A 278 1.05 -0.37 -0.04
N ASN A 279 0.52 0.79 0.30
CA ASN A 279 -0.63 0.96 1.19
C ASN A 279 -1.60 2.02 0.62
N LEU A 280 -2.68 2.29 1.30
CA LEU A 280 -3.72 3.22 0.83
C LEU A 280 -3.33 4.70 0.95
N GLU A 281 -2.18 5.02 1.55
CA GLU A 281 -1.65 6.39 1.68
C GLU A 281 -0.96 6.91 0.40
N VAL A 282 -1.06 6.20 -0.72
CA VAL A 282 -0.51 6.64 -2.03
C VAL A 282 -0.86 8.09 -2.36
N PRO A 283 -2.10 8.59 -2.16
CA PRO A 283 -2.43 9.98 -2.45
C PRO A 283 -1.62 10.98 -1.62
N GLN A 284 -1.47 10.75 -0.34
CA GLN A 284 -0.72 11.57 0.61
C GLN A 284 0.78 11.50 0.33
N ALA A 285 1.29 10.29 0.06
CA ALA A 285 2.70 10.05 -0.27
C ALA A 285 3.11 10.80 -1.54
N LEU A 286 2.31 10.72 -2.62
CA LEU A 286 2.56 11.44 -3.86
C LEU A 286 2.49 12.96 -3.69
N ALA A 287 1.57 13.46 -2.85
CA ALA A 287 1.48 14.88 -2.54
C ALA A 287 2.73 15.38 -1.79
N LYS A 288 3.19 14.65 -0.76
CA LYS A 288 4.42 14.98 0.00
C LYS A 288 5.66 14.92 -0.90
N LEU A 289 5.83 13.85 -1.70
CA LEU A 289 6.94 13.77 -2.65
C LEU A 289 6.94 14.93 -3.65
N GLY A 290 5.75 15.32 -4.13
CA GLY A 290 5.61 16.48 -4.98
C GLY A 290 6.06 17.80 -4.33
N GLN A 291 5.91 17.94 -3.00
CA GLN A 291 6.45 19.09 -2.24
C GLN A 291 7.97 18.99 -2.09
N TYR A 292 8.51 17.78 -1.79
CA TYR A 292 9.95 17.57 -1.66
C TYR A 292 10.70 17.79 -2.99
N PHE A 293 10.10 17.37 -4.11
CA PHE A 293 10.75 17.48 -5.42
C PHE A 293 10.64 18.90 -6.02
N TYR A 294 9.52 19.56 -5.78
CA TYR A 294 9.16 20.85 -6.39
C TYR A 294 8.68 21.84 -5.31
N PRO A 295 9.58 22.29 -4.39
CA PRO A 295 9.23 23.26 -3.38
C PRO A 295 8.83 24.60 -4.03
N GLY A 296 7.85 25.31 -3.45
CA GLY A 296 7.42 26.63 -3.93
C GLY A 296 6.38 26.63 -5.06
N ASN A 297 5.75 25.48 -5.32
CA ASN A 297 4.64 25.35 -6.31
C ASN A 297 3.40 24.68 -5.72
#